data_3a6fd6060c0e4158b368eea095cb2b15
#
_entry.id   3a6fd6060c0e4158b368eea095cb2b15
#
_cell.length_a   1.000
_cell.length_b   1.000
_cell.length_c   1.000
_cell.angle_alpha   90.00
_cell.angle_beta   90.00
_cell.angle_gamma   90.00
#
_symmetry.space_group_name_H-M   'P 1'
#
loop_
_entity.id
_entity.type
_entity.pdbx_description
1 polymer ?
#
loop_
_entity_poly.entity_id
_entity_poly.type
_entity_poly.pdbx_seq_one_letter_code
_entity_poly.pdbx_strand_id
1 'polypeptide(L)'
;MSTTPYFGEVSKRRTFAIISHPDAGKTTITEKVLLFGRAIQVAGTVKGRGSNQHAKSDWMEMEKERGISVTTSVMQFPYGDCLVNLLDTPGHEDFSEDTYRTLTAVDSCLMVIDAAKGVEDRTRKLMEVTRLRDTPIVTFMNKLDREIRDPMELMDEVENELKIACSPITWPIGCGKEFKGVYHIHRDETILYTSGQGHTIQEERIVKGLDNPELDQAVGADLAAQLREELELVLGASHEFDRELFLQGELTPVFFGTALGNFGVDHMLDGLTQWAPSPMPRQAAERVVEASEEKFTGFVFKIQANMDPKHRDRIAFVRIVSGTYKQGMKMNHVRLGKQVNISDAVTFMAGDRARAEEAFAGDIIGLHNHGTIQIGDTFTQGETLKFTGIPNFAPELFRRIRLRDPLKQKQLLKGLVQLSEEGAVQVFRPLQNNDLIVGAVGVLQFDVVVSRLKSEYNVEAIYEGVNVATARWVECDDVKKFE
;
A
#
# COMPACT_ATOMS: atom_id res chain seq x y z
N MET A 1 19.72 28.64 1.46
CA MET A 1 20.41 27.38 1.12
C MET A 1 20.19 27.15 -0.35
N SER A 2 21.24 27.03 -1.16
CA SER A 2 21.12 26.78 -2.61
C SER A 2 20.61 25.35 -2.77
N THR A 3 19.34 25.20 -3.14
CA THR A 3 18.76 23.89 -3.46
C THR A 3 19.38 23.40 -4.76
N THR A 4 20.17 22.34 -4.70
CA THR A 4 20.60 21.64 -5.92
C THR A 4 19.37 21.15 -6.68
N PRO A 5 19.37 21.06 -8.02
CA PRO A 5 18.25 20.52 -8.80
C PRO A 5 17.77 19.16 -8.29
N TYR A 6 18.70 18.34 -7.79
CA TYR A 6 18.42 17.03 -7.16
C TYR A 6 17.50 17.16 -5.94
N PHE A 7 17.81 18.06 -5.01
CA PHE A 7 17.00 18.24 -3.79
C PHE A 7 15.57 18.71 -4.13
N GLY A 8 15.44 19.58 -5.14
CA GLY A 8 14.13 20.03 -5.64
C GLY A 8 13.28 18.86 -6.16
N GLU A 9 13.88 17.90 -6.84
CA GLU A 9 13.16 16.71 -7.31
C GLU A 9 12.79 15.77 -6.16
N VAL A 10 13.71 15.49 -5.23
CA VAL A 10 13.44 14.61 -4.08
C VAL A 10 12.30 15.18 -3.21
N SER A 11 12.29 16.48 -2.97
CA SER A 11 11.29 17.14 -2.12
C SER A 11 9.85 17.05 -2.65
N LYS A 12 9.66 16.83 -3.95
CA LYS A 12 8.35 16.65 -4.58
C LYS A 12 7.77 15.23 -4.40
N ARG A 13 8.59 14.23 -4.04
CA ARG A 13 8.11 12.85 -3.94
C ARG A 13 7.28 12.64 -2.69
N ARG A 14 6.15 11.96 -2.87
CA ARG A 14 5.28 11.47 -1.80
C ARG A 14 5.04 9.99 -2.03
N THR A 15 5.54 9.16 -1.14
CA THR A 15 5.43 7.70 -1.27
C THR A 15 4.63 7.16 -0.11
N PHE A 16 3.43 6.67 -0.38
CA PHE A 16 2.54 6.17 0.66
C PHE A 16 1.85 4.86 0.28
N ALA A 17 1.48 4.10 1.30
CA ALA A 17 0.66 2.91 1.14
C ALA A 17 -0.76 3.16 1.65
N ILE A 18 -1.74 2.51 1.03
CA ILE A 18 -3.10 2.46 1.57
C ILE A 18 -3.24 1.19 2.39
N ILE A 19 -3.61 1.35 3.66
CA ILE A 19 -3.83 0.27 4.62
C ILE A 19 -5.26 0.29 5.15
N SER A 20 -5.84 -0.88 5.32
CA SER A 20 -7.21 -1.00 5.85
C SER A 20 -7.54 -2.42 6.27
N HIS A 21 -8.61 -2.57 7.01
CA HIS A 21 -9.32 -3.86 7.11
C HIS A 21 -9.95 -4.23 5.75
N PRO A 22 -10.10 -5.52 5.41
CA PRO A 22 -10.88 -5.95 4.24
C PRO A 22 -12.26 -5.30 4.20
N ASP A 23 -12.73 -4.97 3.01
CA ASP A 23 -14.03 -4.31 2.78
C ASP A 23 -14.21 -2.87 3.32
N ALA A 24 -13.19 -2.25 3.93
CA ALA A 24 -13.26 -0.84 4.34
C ALA A 24 -13.33 0.15 3.16
N GLY A 25 -13.10 -0.33 1.93
CA GLY A 25 -13.18 0.45 0.70
C GLY A 25 -11.84 0.86 0.11
N LYS A 26 -10.76 0.14 0.47
CA LYS A 26 -9.39 0.42 0.03
C LYS A 26 -9.27 0.51 -1.50
N THR A 27 -9.66 -0.53 -2.23
CA THR A 27 -9.58 -0.55 -3.70
C THR A 27 -10.42 0.56 -4.34
N THR A 28 -11.58 0.89 -3.74
CA THR A 28 -12.39 2.03 -4.19
C THR A 28 -11.65 3.34 -4.01
N ILE A 29 -11.00 3.57 -2.86
CA ILE A 29 -10.19 4.77 -2.61
C ILE A 29 -9.00 4.82 -3.57
N THR A 30 -8.29 3.71 -3.79
CA THR A 30 -7.20 3.64 -4.77
C THR A 30 -7.65 4.13 -6.14
N GLU A 31 -8.77 3.63 -6.65
CA GLU A 31 -9.33 4.07 -7.93
C GLU A 31 -9.70 5.57 -7.94
N LYS A 32 -10.21 6.10 -6.81
CA LYS A 32 -10.55 7.52 -6.71
C LYS A 32 -9.31 8.40 -6.63
N VAL A 33 -8.31 8.00 -5.88
CA VAL A 33 -7.01 8.70 -5.83
C VAL A 33 -6.39 8.78 -7.23
N LEU A 34 -6.44 7.69 -8.01
CA LEU A 34 -5.98 7.69 -9.40
C LEU A 34 -6.82 8.59 -10.30
N LEU A 35 -8.13 8.64 -10.09
CA LEU A 35 -9.05 9.51 -10.82
C LEU A 35 -8.73 10.99 -10.56
N PHE A 36 -8.59 11.39 -9.29
CA PHE A 36 -8.23 12.76 -8.91
C PHE A 36 -6.81 13.12 -9.36
N GLY A 37 -5.88 12.16 -9.32
CA GLY A 37 -4.55 12.30 -9.92
C GLY A 37 -4.54 12.35 -11.44
N ARG A 38 -5.70 12.27 -12.10
CA ARG A 38 -5.85 12.20 -13.56
C ARG A 38 -5.05 11.07 -14.21
N ALA A 39 -4.67 10.07 -13.44
CA ALA A 39 -3.98 8.89 -13.92
C ALA A 39 -4.92 7.94 -14.66
N ILE A 40 -6.22 8.00 -14.35
CA ILE A 40 -7.30 7.32 -15.07
C ILE A 40 -8.43 8.31 -15.38
N GLN A 41 -9.19 8.05 -16.43
CA GLN A 41 -10.29 8.93 -16.84
C GLN A 41 -11.62 8.55 -16.18
N VAL A 42 -11.81 7.27 -15.86
CA VAL A 42 -13.02 6.74 -15.25
C VAL A 42 -12.60 5.68 -14.21
N ALA A 43 -13.10 5.79 -12.99
CA ALA A 43 -12.82 4.83 -11.96
C ALA A 43 -13.52 3.48 -12.22
N GLY A 44 -12.81 2.39 -11.99
CA GLY A 44 -13.35 1.03 -12.04
C GLY A 44 -14.19 0.68 -10.79
N THR A 45 -14.88 -0.45 -10.84
CA THR A 45 -15.70 -0.94 -9.73
C THR A 45 -15.25 -2.31 -9.25
N VAL A 46 -15.23 -2.53 -7.94
CA VAL A 46 -14.83 -3.79 -7.30
C VAL A 46 -15.95 -4.83 -7.34
N LYS A 47 -17.21 -4.41 -7.28
CA LYS A 47 -18.39 -5.28 -7.24
C LYS A 47 -19.36 -4.93 -8.37
N GLY A 48 -19.15 -5.52 -9.53
CA GLY A 48 -20.09 -5.39 -10.64
C GLY A 48 -20.30 -6.75 -11.34
N ARG A 49 -21.32 -7.54 -10.94
CA ARG A 49 -21.80 -8.59 -11.83
C ARG A 49 -22.33 -7.91 -13.10
N GLY A 50 -21.51 -7.89 -14.14
CA GLY A 50 -21.88 -7.36 -15.46
C GLY A 50 -21.22 -6.05 -15.89
N SER A 51 -20.32 -5.42 -15.12
CA SER A 51 -19.54 -4.30 -15.60
C SER A 51 -18.19 -4.77 -16.16
N ASN A 52 -17.87 -4.39 -17.40
CA ASN A 52 -16.58 -4.68 -18.03
C ASN A 52 -15.41 -3.79 -17.51
N GLN A 53 -15.63 -3.01 -16.45
CA GLN A 53 -14.65 -2.11 -15.86
C GLN A 53 -14.24 -2.61 -14.48
N HIS A 54 -13.16 -3.39 -14.46
CA HIS A 54 -12.51 -3.80 -13.21
C HIS A 54 -11.55 -2.71 -12.70
N ALA A 55 -11.27 -2.73 -11.39
CA ALA A 55 -10.29 -1.84 -10.79
C ALA A 55 -8.90 -2.04 -11.43
N LYS A 56 -8.19 -0.95 -11.68
CA LYS A 56 -6.85 -1.00 -12.29
C LYS A 56 -5.79 -1.59 -11.36
N SER A 57 -6.01 -1.53 -10.05
CA SER A 57 -5.18 -2.15 -9.04
C SER A 57 -5.26 -3.69 -9.05
N ASP A 58 -6.41 -4.25 -9.45
CA ASP A 58 -6.66 -5.69 -9.46
C ASP A 58 -6.37 -6.26 -10.87
N TRP A 59 -5.17 -6.73 -11.10
CA TRP A 59 -4.72 -7.20 -12.41
C TRP A 59 -4.79 -8.73 -12.58
N MET A 60 -4.76 -9.51 -11.49
CA MET A 60 -4.89 -10.96 -11.53
C MET A 60 -6.35 -11.37 -11.78
N GLU A 61 -6.54 -12.44 -12.57
CA GLU A 61 -7.87 -13.00 -12.83
C GLU A 61 -8.59 -13.42 -11.53
N MET A 62 -7.85 -13.99 -10.59
CA MET A 62 -8.34 -14.39 -9.28
C MET A 62 -8.78 -13.21 -8.41
N GLU A 63 -8.07 -12.06 -8.47
CA GLU A 63 -8.46 -10.83 -7.79
C GLU A 63 -9.80 -10.31 -8.31
N LYS A 64 -9.96 -10.34 -9.64
CA LYS A 64 -11.20 -9.93 -10.31
C LYS A 64 -12.38 -10.85 -10.01
N GLU A 65 -12.15 -12.16 -9.97
CA GLU A 65 -13.18 -13.15 -9.66
C GLU A 65 -13.65 -13.10 -8.21
N ARG A 66 -12.71 -12.94 -7.27
CA ARG A 66 -13.00 -12.93 -5.83
C ARG A 66 -13.28 -11.53 -5.27
N GLY A 67 -12.88 -10.47 -5.97
CA GLY A 67 -13.00 -9.08 -5.52
C GLY A 67 -12.12 -8.76 -4.30
N ILE A 68 -10.95 -9.41 -4.21
CA ILE A 68 -9.94 -9.17 -3.16
C ILE A 68 -8.59 -8.93 -3.81
N SER A 69 -7.85 -7.93 -3.32
CA SER A 69 -6.48 -7.70 -3.74
C SER A 69 -5.55 -8.71 -3.06
N VAL A 70 -4.75 -9.40 -3.85
CA VAL A 70 -3.84 -10.47 -3.41
C VAL A 70 -2.39 -9.96 -3.36
N THR A 71 -2.04 -9.02 -4.24
CA THR A 71 -0.69 -8.48 -4.35
C THR A 71 -0.70 -6.97 -4.28
N THR A 72 0.43 -6.39 -3.82
CA THR A 72 0.63 -4.93 -3.85
C THR A 72 0.77 -4.45 -5.29
N SER A 73 0.01 -3.42 -5.65
CA SER A 73 0.18 -2.68 -6.90
C SER A 73 0.95 -1.38 -6.63
N VAL A 74 1.88 -1.03 -7.52
CA VAL A 74 2.63 0.23 -7.47
C VAL A 74 2.16 1.12 -8.60
N MET A 75 1.83 2.37 -8.28
CA MET A 75 1.34 3.34 -9.25
C MET A 75 1.95 4.71 -8.98
N GLN A 76 2.39 5.37 -10.04
CA GLN A 76 3.00 6.70 -9.97
C GLN A 76 2.19 7.68 -10.80
N PHE A 77 1.95 8.87 -10.27
CA PHE A 77 1.24 9.94 -10.98
C PHE A 77 1.56 11.32 -10.39
N PRO A 78 1.49 12.40 -11.19
CA PRO A 78 1.60 13.76 -10.68
C PRO A 78 0.31 14.18 -9.98
N TYR A 79 0.43 14.94 -8.87
CA TYR A 79 -0.67 15.58 -8.18
C TYR A 79 -0.20 16.90 -7.56
N GLY A 80 -0.80 18.02 -7.98
CA GLY A 80 -0.30 19.35 -7.63
C GLY A 80 1.17 19.49 -8.01
N ASP A 81 1.99 19.96 -7.09
CA ASP A 81 3.44 20.08 -7.26
C ASP A 81 4.21 18.80 -6.88
N CYS A 82 3.50 17.72 -6.53
CA CYS A 82 4.08 16.47 -6.08
C CYS A 82 4.08 15.40 -7.17
N LEU A 83 5.03 14.48 -7.07
CA LEU A 83 4.99 13.19 -7.74
C LEU A 83 4.66 12.12 -6.70
N VAL A 84 3.50 11.52 -6.85
CA VAL A 84 2.96 10.54 -5.92
C VAL A 84 3.35 9.13 -6.36
N ASN A 85 3.90 8.36 -5.42
CA ASN A 85 4.10 6.91 -5.53
C ASN A 85 3.09 6.24 -4.58
N LEU A 86 2.06 5.66 -5.14
CA LEU A 86 1.00 4.97 -4.41
C LEU A 86 1.25 3.47 -4.43
N LEU A 87 1.23 2.85 -3.25
CA LEU A 87 1.31 1.41 -3.07
C LEU A 87 -0.01 0.89 -2.50
N ASP A 88 -0.79 0.22 -3.33
CA ASP A 88 -2.04 -0.41 -2.91
C ASP A 88 -1.75 -1.80 -2.35
N THR A 89 -1.87 -1.99 -1.04
CA THR A 89 -1.52 -3.24 -0.35
C THR A 89 -2.67 -4.24 -0.32
N PRO A 90 -2.41 -5.56 -0.21
CA PRO A 90 -3.47 -6.53 0.06
C PRO A 90 -4.21 -6.23 1.37
N GLY A 91 -5.55 -6.33 1.34
CA GLY A 91 -6.35 -6.15 2.56
C GLY A 91 -6.37 -7.38 3.47
N HIS A 92 -6.36 -8.59 2.87
CA HIS A 92 -6.52 -9.84 3.59
C HIS A 92 -5.28 -10.24 4.42
N GLU A 93 -5.49 -10.79 5.61
CA GLU A 93 -4.39 -11.14 6.52
C GLU A 93 -3.46 -12.25 6.00
N ASP A 94 -3.95 -13.16 5.17
CA ASP A 94 -3.14 -14.21 4.55
C ASP A 94 -2.00 -13.65 3.68
N PHE A 95 -2.11 -12.39 3.25
CA PHE A 95 -1.09 -11.69 2.47
C PHE A 95 -0.33 -10.63 3.29
N SER A 96 -0.27 -10.80 4.61
CA SER A 96 0.39 -9.87 5.54
C SER A 96 1.85 -9.64 5.19
N GLU A 97 2.55 -10.66 4.74
CA GLU A 97 3.98 -10.57 4.41
C GLU A 97 4.24 -9.56 3.28
N ASP A 98 3.43 -9.60 2.19
CA ASP A 98 3.54 -8.63 1.10
C ASP A 98 3.21 -7.20 1.60
N THR A 99 2.17 -7.06 2.43
CA THR A 99 1.80 -5.77 3.04
C THR A 99 2.94 -5.23 3.90
N TYR A 100 3.52 -6.04 4.78
CA TYR A 100 4.56 -5.57 5.71
C TYR A 100 5.86 -5.23 4.99
N ARG A 101 6.24 -5.99 3.95
CA ARG A 101 7.37 -5.64 3.08
C ARG A 101 7.12 -4.33 2.35
N THR A 102 5.92 -4.12 1.84
CA THR A 102 5.52 -2.88 1.17
C THR A 102 5.60 -1.67 2.10
N LEU A 103 5.17 -1.82 3.36
CA LEU A 103 5.29 -0.76 4.37
C LEU A 103 6.75 -0.36 4.66
N THR A 104 7.73 -1.21 4.34
CA THR A 104 9.14 -0.82 4.43
C THR A 104 9.58 0.17 3.36
N ALA A 105 8.85 0.24 2.26
CA ALA A 105 9.19 1.06 1.11
C ALA A 105 8.51 2.43 1.09
N VAL A 106 7.59 2.72 2.03
CA VAL A 106 6.81 3.97 2.05
C VAL A 106 7.27 4.92 3.16
N ASP A 107 6.94 6.18 3.00
CA ASP A 107 7.26 7.25 3.95
C ASP A 107 6.04 7.71 4.76
N SER A 108 4.84 7.33 4.35
CA SER A 108 3.59 7.59 5.06
C SER A 108 2.54 6.53 4.71
N CYS A 109 1.43 6.51 5.43
CA CYS A 109 0.29 5.64 5.16
C CYS A 109 -1.02 6.42 5.12
N LEU A 110 -1.94 5.96 4.28
CA LEU A 110 -3.34 6.32 4.32
C LEU A 110 -4.10 5.15 4.96
N MET A 111 -4.62 5.36 6.15
CA MET A 111 -5.45 4.39 6.87
C MET A 111 -6.92 4.62 6.54
N VAL A 112 -7.60 3.60 6.04
CA VAL A 112 -9.01 3.66 5.69
C VAL A 112 -9.82 2.86 6.69
N ILE A 113 -10.78 3.52 7.34
CA ILE A 113 -11.69 2.94 8.33
C ILE A 113 -13.12 3.00 7.80
N ASP A 114 -13.85 1.91 7.93
CA ASP A 114 -15.29 1.87 7.71
C ASP A 114 -16.02 2.57 8.86
N ALA A 115 -16.60 3.74 8.62
CA ALA A 115 -17.23 4.54 9.66
C ALA A 115 -18.45 3.85 10.33
N ALA A 116 -19.02 2.82 9.72
CA ALA A 116 -20.07 2.01 10.34
C ALA A 116 -19.51 0.95 11.30
N LYS A 117 -18.26 0.53 11.13
CA LYS A 117 -17.65 -0.56 11.90
C LYS A 117 -16.62 -0.08 12.93
N GLY A 118 -15.86 0.97 12.61
CA GLY A 118 -14.75 1.48 13.44
C GLY A 118 -13.47 0.69 13.26
N VAL A 119 -12.69 0.56 14.34
CA VAL A 119 -11.39 -0.11 14.34
C VAL A 119 -11.58 -1.63 14.35
N GLU A 120 -11.08 -2.30 13.32
CA GLU A 120 -11.17 -3.75 13.14
C GLU A 120 -9.79 -4.40 13.34
N ASP A 121 -9.74 -5.72 13.57
CA ASP A 121 -8.52 -6.46 13.94
C ASP A 121 -7.34 -6.25 12.98
N ARG A 122 -7.61 -6.19 11.68
CA ARG A 122 -6.56 -5.96 10.70
C ARG A 122 -5.93 -4.57 10.84
N THR A 123 -6.75 -3.55 11.15
CA THR A 123 -6.28 -2.19 11.39
C THR A 123 -5.32 -2.14 12.57
N ARG A 124 -5.62 -2.85 13.68
CA ARG A 124 -4.73 -2.96 14.84
C ARG A 124 -3.38 -3.56 14.48
N LYS A 125 -3.39 -4.71 13.78
CA LYS A 125 -2.15 -5.39 13.33
C LYS A 125 -1.29 -4.51 12.41
N LEU A 126 -1.93 -3.77 11.48
CA LEU A 126 -1.21 -2.87 10.59
C LEU A 126 -0.62 -1.67 11.32
N MET A 127 -1.34 -1.17 12.33
CA MET A 127 -0.84 -0.09 13.17
C MET A 127 0.41 -0.49 13.96
N GLU A 128 0.47 -1.71 14.49
CA GLU A 128 1.67 -2.24 15.16
C GLU A 128 2.89 -2.21 14.24
N VAL A 129 2.70 -2.53 12.96
CA VAL A 129 3.79 -2.54 11.97
C VAL A 129 4.24 -1.13 11.59
N THR A 130 3.31 -0.19 11.41
CA THR A 130 3.64 1.20 11.08
C THR A 130 4.39 1.88 12.22
N ARG A 131 4.09 1.51 13.48
CA ARG A 131 4.79 2.01 14.68
C ARG A 131 6.25 1.59 14.78
N LEU A 132 6.65 0.47 14.22
CA LEU A 132 8.06 0.06 14.22
C LEU A 132 8.97 1.08 13.55
N ARG A 133 8.40 2.08 12.87
CA ARG A 133 9.11 3.11 12.09
C ARG A 133 8.56 4.51 12.30
N ASP A 134 7.65 4.68 13.25
CA ASP A 134 6.97 5.96 13.49
C ASP A 134 6.40 6.55 12.20
N THR A 135 5.79 5.68 11.36
CA THR A 135 5.31 6.06 10.03
C THR A 135 4.13 7.02 10.15
N PRO A 136 4.19 8.23 9.57
CA PRO A 136 3.06 9.17 9.55
C PRO A 136 1.82 8.57 8.91
N ILE A 137 0.66 8.76 9.53
CA ILE A 137 -0.63 8.19 9.11
C ILE A 137 -1.66 9.29 8.92
N VAL A 138 -2.30 9.31 7.75
CA VAL A 138 -3.53 10.06 7.49
C VAL A 138 -4.69 9.09 7.60
N THR A 139 -5.74 9.43 8.32
CA THR A 139 -6.91 8.59 8.50
C THR A 139 -8.10 9.10 7.67
N PHE A 140 -8.74 8.19 6.94
CA PHE A 140 -9.96 8.46 6.19
C PHE A 140 -11.11 7.60 6.69
N MET A 141 -12.11 8.25 7.31
CA MET A 141 -13.37 7.64 7.75
C MET A 141 -14.30 7.56 6.53
N ASN A 142 -14.45 6.36 6.02
CA ASN A 142 -15.11 6.08 4.73
C ASN A 142 -16.55 5.60 4.93
N LYS A 143 -17.32 5.70 3.86
CA LYS A 143 -18.71 5.18 3.72
C LYS A 143 -19.79 6.01 4.41
N LEU A 144 -19.64 7.32 4.42
CA LEU A 144 -20.67 8.24 4.93
C LEU A 144 -21.99 8.20 4.14
N ASP A 145 -22.01 7.54 2.98
CA ASP A 145 -23.21 7.20 2.21
C ASP A 145 -24.11 6.16 2.90
N ARG A 146 -23.71 5.66 4.07
CA ARG A 146 -24.43 4.71 4.92
C ARG A 146 -24.58 5.26 6.31
N GLU A 147 -25.45 4.63 7.14
CA GLU A 147 -25.49 4.86 8.56
C GLU A 147 -24.13 4.56 9.18
N ILE A 148 -23.61 5.49 9.95
CA ILE A 148 -22.31 5.40 10.61
C ILE A 148 -22.49 5.44 12.14
N ARG A 149 -21.44 5.09 12.85
CA ARG A 149 -21.34 5.33 14.29
C ARG A 149 -21.08 6.81 14.56
N ASP A 150 -21.28 7.24 15.79
CA ASP A 150 -20.97 8.61 16.19
C ASP A 150 -19.50 8.95 15.85
N PRO A 151 -19.23 10.09 15.16
CA PRO A 151 -17.87 10.46 14.74
C PRO A 151 -16.93 10.69 15.92
N MET A 152 -17.41 11.20 17.07
CA MET A 152 -16.58 11.37 18.27
C MET A 152 -16.19 10.03 18.86
N GLU A 153 -17.15 9.10 18.98
CA GLU A 153 -16.87 7.73 19.45
C GLU A 153 -15.86 7.01 18.52
N LEU A 154 -15.95 7.24 17.21
CA LEU A 154 -15.00 6.65 16.26
C LEU A 154 -13.58 7.18 16.46
N MET A 155 -13.41 8.48 16.71
CA MET A 155 -12.10 9.05 17.01
C MET A 155 -11.56 8.56 18.35
N ASP A 156 -12.40 8.52 19.38
CA ASP A 156 -12.03 7.98 20.70
C ASP A 156 -11.58 6.52 20.60
N GLU A 157 -12.24 5.70 19.77
CA GLU A 157 -11.85 4.31 19.51
C GLU A 157 -10.49 4.24 18.84
N VAL A 158 -10.22 5.08 17.81
CA VAL A 158 -8.91 5.17 17.16
C VAL A 158 -7.83 5.55 18.16
N GLU A 159 -8.05 6.56 19.00
CA GLU A 159 -7.10 6.98 20.02
C GLU A 159 -6.85 5.90 21.07
N ASN A 160 -7.92 5.28 21.56
CA ASN A 160 -7.82 4.26 22.61
C ASN A 160 -7.23 2.94 22.12
N GLU A 161 -7.56 2.48 20.91
CA GLU A 161 -7.13 1.19 20.41
C GLU A 161 -5.84 1.28 19.61
N LEU A 162 -5.70 2.31 18.81
CA LEU A 162 -4.51 2.48 17.97
C LEU A 162 -3.43 3.35 18.64
N LYS A 163 -3.73 3.99 19.79
CA LYS A 163 -2.79 4.83 20.54
C LYS A 163 -2.17 5.95 19.71
N ILE A 164 -2.92 6.58 18.86
CA ILE A 164 -2.54 7.72 18.04
C ILE A 164 -3.57 8.82 18.24
N ALA A 165 -3.12 10.05 18.51
CA ALA A 165 -4.01 11.19 18.68
C ALA A 165 -4.72 11.54 17.38
N CYS A 166 -6.00 11.87 17.44
CA CYS A 166 -6.82 12.25 16.29
C CYS A 166 -6.98 13.77 16.20
N SER A 167 -6.70 14.33 15.03
CA SER A 167 -6.99 15.72 14.70
C SER A 167 -8.00 15.78 13.55
N PRO A 168 -9.27 16.11 13.80
CA PRO A 168 -10.27 16.19 12.74
C PRO A 168 -9.98 17.39 11.83
N ILE A 169 -9.84 17.11 10.54
CA ILE A 169 -9.67 18.14 9.49
C ILE A 169 -11.00 18.47 8.85
N THR A 170 -11.81 17.45 8.60
CA THR A 170 -13.18 17.61 8.14
C THR A 170 -14.14 16.98 9.13
N TRP A 171 -15.37 17.52 9.23
CA TRP A 171 -16.42 17.00 10.09
C TRP A 171 -17.67 16.70 9.28
N PRO A 172 -18.33 15.53 9.45
CA PRO A 172 -19.47 15.14 8.64
C PRO A 172 -20.73 15.93 8.97
N ILE A 173 -21.59 16.18 8.00
CA ILE A 173 -22.91 16.79 8.14
C ILE A 173 -23.95 15.76 7.73
N GLY A 174 -24.53 15.09 8.74
CA GLY A 174 -25.41 13.94 8.56
C GLY A 174 -24.68 12.70 8.04
N CYS A 175 -25.41 11.61 7.85
CA CYS A 175 -24.91 10.35 7.30
C CYS A 175 -26.02 9.61 6.53
N GLY A 176 -25.64 8.57 5.78
CA GLY A 176 -26.57 7.77 5.02
C GLY A 176 -27.37 8.59 4.02
N LYS A 177 -28.69 8.55 4.10
CA LYS A 177 -29.57 9.31 3.20
C LYS A 177 -29.59 10.81 3.54
N GLU A 178 -29.24 11.17 4.75
CA GLU A 178 -29.19 12.56 5.23
C GLU A 178 -27.81 13.19 5.08
N PHE A 179 -26.84 12.47 4.50
CA PHE A 179 -25.51 12.98 4.28
C PHE A 179 -25.53 14.20 3.32
N LYS A 180 -25.12 15.36 3.83
CA LYS A 180 -25.12 16.63 3.09
C LYS A 180 -23.72 17.07 2.65
N GLY A 181 -22.67 16.60 3.31
CA GLY A 181 -21.31 17.00 3.04
C GLY A 181 -20.43 16.97 4.27
N VAL A 182 -19.35 17.72 4.22
CA VAL A 182 -18.42 17.88 5.35
C VAL A 182 -18.11 19.36 5.57
N TYR A 183 -17.83 19.71 6.82
CA TYR A 183 -17.26 21.00 7.18
C TYR A 183 -15.74 20.86 7.33
N HIS A 184 -14.98 21.69 6.61
CA HIS A 184 -13.53 21.73 6.72
C HIS A 184 -13.10 22.71 7.80
N ILE A 185 -12.65 22.18 8.94
CA ILE A 185 -12.42 22.95 10.18
C ILE A 185 -11.42 24.09 9.97
N HIS A 186 -10.26 23.83 9.36
CA HIS A 186 -9.21 24.83 9.19
C HIS A 186 -9.47 25.87 8.09
N ARG A 187 -10.39 25.58 7.16
CA ARG A 187 -10.72 26.51 6.07
C ARG A 187 -11.99 27.31 6.33
N ASP A 188 -12.74 26.94 7.39
CA ASP A 188 -14.08 27.47 7.68
C ASP A 188 -15.02 27.38 6.45
N GLU A 189 -15.02 26.20 5.84
CA GLU A 189 -15.76 25.94 4.59
C GLU A 189 -16.62 24.67 4.71
N THR A 190 -17.89 24.77 4.34
CA THR A 190 -18.75 23.59 4.15
C THR A 190 -18.70 23.16 2.70
N ILE A 191 -18.33 21.91 2.48
CA ILE A 191 -18.27 21.27 1.16
C ILE A 191 -19.52 20.39 1.04
N LEU A 192 -20.40 20.75 0.09
CA LEU A 192 -21.70 20.09 -0.06
C LEU A 192 -21.59 18.87 -0.97
N TYR A 193 -22.12 17.75 -0.48
CA TYR A 193 -22.20 16.51 -1.25
C TYR A 193 -23.34 16.57 -2.26
N THR A 194 -23.01 16.25 -3.49
CA THR A 194 -24.01 16.05 -4.56
C THR A 194 -23.99 14.57 -4.93
N SER A 195 -25.13 13.90 -4.75
CA SER A 195 -25.26 12.49 -5.09
C SER A 195 -25.13 12.31 -6.61
N GLY A 196 -24.09 11.58 -7.05
CA GLY A 196 -23.82 11.27 -8.43
C GLY A 196 -23.42 9.82 -8.60
N GLN A 197 -23.21 9.37 -9.84
CA GLN A 197 -22.77 7.99 -10.10
C GLN A 197 -21.32 7.70 -9.71
N GLY A 198 -20.59 8.65 -9.10
CA GLY A 198 -19.26 8.45 -8.50
C GLY A 198 -18.14 8.06 -9.49
N HIS A 199 -18.38 8.13 -10.80
CA HIS A 199 -17.39 7.70 -11.80
C HIS A 199 -16.57 8.86 -12.39
N THR A 200 -17.01 10.10 -12.18
CA THR A 200 -16.35 11.32 -12.68
C THR A 200 -16.24 12.36 -11.59
N ILE A 201 -15.24 13.23 -11.68
CA ILE A 201 -15.07 14.38 -10.78
C ILE A 201 -16.22 15.35 -11.02
N GLN A 202 -16.86 15.82 -9.94
CA GLN A 202 -17.92 16.81 -9.97
C GLN A 202 -17.40 18.13 -9.42
N GLU A 203 -18.01 19.25 -9.83
CA GLU A 203 -17.74 20.55 -9.24
C GLU A 203 -18.32 20.59 -7.82
N GLU A 204 -17.51 21.05 -6.87
CA GLU A 204 -17.93 21.21 -5.48
C GLU A 204 -18.70 22.51 -5.29
N ARG A 205 -19.76 22.42 -4.52
CA ARG A 205 -20.45 23.62 -3.99
C ARG A 205 -19.93 23.88 -2.58
N ILE A 206 -19.31 25.04 -2.39
CA ILE A 206 -18.70 25.44 -1.12
C ILE A 206 -19.49 26.60 -0.50
N VAL A 207 -19.79 26.50 0.79
CA VAL A 207 -20.37 27.57 1.60
C VAL A 207 -19.33 27.96 2.66
N LYS A 208 -18.96 29.24 2.72
CA LYS A 208 -17.96 29.77 3.64
C LYS A 208 -18.60 30.31 4.90
N GLY A 209 -17.99 30.00 6.05
CA GLY A 209 -18.39 30.45 7.35
C GLY A 209 -19.44 29.55 8.02
N LEU A 210 -19.15 29.13 9.25
CA LEU A 210 -20.05 28.28 10.05
C LEU A 210 -21.37 29.01 10.41
N ASP A 211 -21.31 30.34 10.59
CA ASP A 211 -22.46 31.18 10.92
C ASP A 211 -23.18 31.74 9.68
N ASN A 212 -22.79 31.34 8.49
CA ASN A 212 -23.39 31.81 7.25
C ASN A 212 -24.82 31.27 7.11
N PRO A 213 -25.88 32.14 6.95
CA PRO A 213 -27.26 31.69 6.75
C PRO A 213 -27.46 30.80 5.49
N GLU A 214 -26.56 30.87 4.53
CA GLU A 214 -26.57 30.00 3.34
C GLU A 214 -26.35 28.53 3.74
N LEU A 215 -25.61 28.28 4.84
CA LEU A 215 -25.41 26.95 5.37
C LEU A 215 -26.75 26.32 5.80
N ASP A 216 -27.55 27.05 6.57
CA ASP A 216 -28.85 26.58 7.02
C ASP A 216 -29.81 26.28 5.86
N GLN A 217 -29.72 27.06 4.78
CA GLN A 217 -30.50 26.82 3.55
C GLN A 217 -30.01 25.60 2.77
N ALA A 218 -28.67 25.35 2.76
CA ALA A 218 -28.07 24.29 1.98
C ALA A 218 -28.24 22.91 2.62
N VAL A 219 -28.08 22.79 3.95
CA VAL A 219 -28.10 21.50 4.67
C VAL A 219 -29.39 21.29 5.47
N GLY A 220 -30.14 22.34 5.74
CA GLY A 220 -31.32 22.35 6.65
C GLY A 220 -30.96 22.89 8.03
N ALA A 221 -31.87 23.63 8.64
CA ALA A 221 -31.64 24.32 9.91
C ALA A 221 -31.24 23.35 11.05
N ASP A 222 -31.85 22.17 11.11
CA ASP A 222 -31.63 21.19 12.18
C ASP A 222 -30.19 20.62 12.08
N LEU A 223 -29.74 20.23 10.86
CA LEU A 223 -28.38 19.73 10.66
C LEU A 223 -27.32 20.81 10.83
N ALA A 224 -27.63 22.07 10.44
CA ALA A 224 -26.72 23.18 10.67
C ALA A 224 -26.56 23.50 12.18
N ALA A 225 -27.63 23.44 12.95
CA ALA A 225 -27.59 23.58 14.40
C ALA A 225 -26.78 22.46 15.06
N GLN A 226 -27.07 21.22 14.68
CA GLN A 226 -26.30 20.04 15.14
C GLN A 226 -24.82 20.18 14.84
N LEU A 227 -24.45 20.58 13.62
CA LEU A 227 -23.06 20.80 13.23
C LEU A 227 -22.36 21.81 14.14
N ARG A 228 -23.03 22.94 14.46
CA ARG A 228 -22.46 23.98 15.35
C ARG A 228 -22.22 23.43 16.75
N GLU A 229 -23.20 22.69 17.32
CA GLU A 229 -23.04 22.06 18.63
C GLU A 229 -21.92 21.02 18.65
N GLU A 230 -21.86 20.14 17.64
CA GLU A 230 -20.83 19.13 17.52
C GLU A 230 -19.43 19.76 17.39
N LEU A 231 -19.28 20.80 16.56
CA LEU A 231 -18.01 21.48 16.37
C LEU A 231 -17.52 22.19 17.63
N GLU A 232 -18.42 22.77 18.44
CA GLU A 232 -18.04 23.35 19.74
C GLU A 232 -17.43 22.28 20.65
N LEU A 233 -18.02 21.09 20.70
CA LEU A 233 -17.53 19.96 21.47
C LEU A 233 -16.20 19.43 20.90
N VAL A 234 -16.13 19.24 19.60
CA VAL A 234 -14.95 18.71 18.89
C VAL A 234 -13.75 19.61 19.07
N LEU A 235 -13.92 20.93 18.87
CA LEU A 235 -12.82 21.90 19.02
C LEU A 235 -12.36 22.01 20.48
N GLY A 236 -13.20 21.72 21.43
CA GLY A 236 -12.85 21.69 22.85
C GLY A 236 -12.19 20.40 23.34
N ALA A 237 -12.45 19.27 22.66
CA ALA A 237 -12.05 17.94 23.12
C ALA A 237 -10.97 17.27 22.25
N SER A 238 -10.86 17.61 20.97
CA SER A 238 -9.90 17.00 20.05
C SER A 238 -8.56 17.75 20.00
N HIS A 239 -7.57 17.09 19.43
CA HIS A 239 -6.24 17.66 19.23
C HIS A 239 -6.22 18.59 18.01
N GLU A 240 -5.60 19.76 18.13
CA GLU A 240 -5.25 20.57 16.97
C GLU A 240 -4.21 19.85 16.12
N PHE A 241 -4.25 20.10 14.80
CA PHE A 241 -3.27 19.49 13.90
C PHE A 241 -1.86 20.05 14.16
N ASP A 242 -0.97 19.19 14.58
CA ASP A 242 0.45 19.46 14.75
C ASP A 242 1.25 18.62 13.75
N ARG A 243 1.98 19.30 12.85
CA ARG A 243 2.76 18.63 11.81
C ARG A 243 3.93 17.83 12.36
N GLU A 244 4.54 18.26 13.46
CA GLU A 244 5.68 17.55 14.04
C GLU A 244 5.21 16.24 14.68
N LEU A 245 4.12 16.26 15.45
CA LEU A 245 3.50 15.06 16.01
C LEU A 245 3.00 14.10 14.90
N PHE A 246 2.46 14.66 13.81
CA PHE A 246 2.09 13.85 12.64
C PHE A 246 3.30 13.14 12.03
N LEU A 247 4.42 13.87 11.84
CA LEU A 247 5.65 13.29 11.27
C LEU A 247 6.31 12.25 12.19
N GLN A 248 6.06 12.32 13.50
CA GLN A 248 6.50 11.33 14.49
C GLN A 248 5.55 10.12 14.62
N GLY A 249 4.43 10.11 13.88
CA GLY A 249 3.44 9.05 13.97
C GLY A 249 2.60 9.06 15.25
N GLU A 250 2.60 10.17 16.01
CA GLU A 250 1.88 10.34 17.27
C GLU A 250 0.48 10.95 17.07
N LEU A 251 0.26 11.65 15.95
CA LEU A 251 -1.00 12.28 15.60
C LEU A 251 -1.41 11.93 14.17
N THR A 252 -2.70 11.69 13.96
CA THR A 252 -3.28 11.45 12.63
C THR A 252 -4.32 12.54 12.29
N PRO A 253 -4.19 13.24 11.15
CA PRO A 253 -5.27 14.05 10.63
C PRO A 253 -6.39 13.15 10.12
N VAL A 254 -7.64 13.45 10.51
CA VAL A 254 -8.82 12.65 10.21
C VAL A 254 -9.70 13.36 9.19
N PHE A 255 -9.99 12.69 8.10
CA PHE A 255 -10.90 13.12 7.05
C PHE A 255 -12.13 12.21 7.01
N PHE A 256 -13.29 12.79 6.74
CA PHE A 256 -14.55 12.08 6.57
C PHE A 256 -15.01 12.16 5.12
N GLY A 257 -15.58 11.07 4.58
CA GLY A 257 -16.07 11.08 3.21
C GLY A 257 -16.67 9.75 2.75
N THR A 258 -16.98 9.67 1.47
CA THR A 258 -17.44 8.44 0.82
C THR A 258 -16.70 8.23 -0.50
N ALA A 259 -15.86 7.21 -0.54
CA ALA A 259 -15.13 6.85 -1.76
C ALA A 259 -16.10 6.42 -2.89
N LEU A 260 -17.21 5.75 -2.55
CA LEU A 260 -18.21 5.36 -3.54
C LEU A 260 -18.86 6.59 -4.18
N GLY A 261 -19.16 7.61 -3.37
CA GLY A 261 -19.73 8.88 -3.82
C GLY A 261 -18.72 9.85 -4.43
N ASN A 262 -17.44 9.49 -4.46
CA ASN A 262 -16.35 10.36 -4.97
C ASN A 262 -16.17 11.66 -4.18
N PHE A 263 -16.42 11.63 -2.87
CA PHE A 263 -16.49 12.81 -2.03
C PHE A 263 -15.50 12.77 -0.86
N GLY A 264 -14.78 13.88 -0.66
CA GLY A 264 -13.80 14.07 0.40
C GLY A 264 -12.45 13.38 0.17
N VAL A 265 -12.29 12.64 -0.94
CA VAL A 265 -11.04 11.95 -1.27
C VAL A 265 -9.97 12.92 -1.75
N ASP A 266 -10.35 13.94 -2.49
CA ASP A 266 -9.49 15.04 -2.93
C ASP A 266 -8.97 15.87 -1.77
N HIS A 267 -9.82 16.26 -0.82
CA HIS A 267 -9.41 16.97 0.40
C HIS A 267 -8.42 16.16 1.23
N MET A 268 -8.65 14.86 1.34
CA MET A 268 -7.71 13.95 2.01
C MET A 268 -6.40 13.85 1.22
N LEU A 269 -6.45 13.77 -0.11
CA LEU A 269 -5.26 13.70 -0.95
C LEU A 269 -4.46 15.01 -0.93
N ASP A 270 -5.13 16.16 -0.89
CA ASP A 270 -4.52 17.46 -0.68
C ASP A 270 -3.77 17.51 0.66
N GLY A 271 -4.42 17.12 1.76
CA GLY A 271 -3.82 17.04 3.07
C GLY A 271 -2.62 16.10 3.10
N LEU A 272 -2.77 14.89 2.53
CA LEU A 272 -1.70 13.92 2.46
C LEU A 272 -0.49 14.47 1.69
N THR A 273 -0.68 15.04 0.50
CA THR A 273 0.44 15.56 -0.31
C THR A 273 1.09 16.80 0.31
N GLN A 274 0.33 17.61 1.04
CA GLN A 274 0.84 18.80 1.73
C GLN A 274 1.66 18.45 2.99
N TRP A 275 1.20 17.48 3.78
CA TRP A 275 1.77 17.20 5.11
C TRP A 275 2.69 16.00 5.16
N ALA A 276 2.46 14.99 4.33
CA ALA A 276 3.33 13.82 4.29
C ALA A 276 4.79 14.21 4.00
N PRO A 277 5.75 13.49 4.58
CA PRO A 277 7.16 13.81 4.40
C PRO A 277 7.59 13.58 2.94
N SER A 278 8.59 14.32 2.52
CA SER A 278 9.47 13.90 1.42
C SER A 278 10.20 12.63 1.85
N PRO A 279 10.90 11.93 0.94
CA PRO A 279 11.58 10.68 1.25
C PRO A 279 12.41 10.75 2.53
N MET A 280 12.09 9.85 3.46
CA MET A 280 12.72 9.78 4.78
C MET A 280 14.01 8.96 4.76
N PRO A 281 14.94 9.21 5.70
CA PRO A 281 16.14 8.40 5.87
C PRO A 281 15.80 6.92 6.09
N ARG A 282 16.71 6.03 5.70
CA ARG A 282 16.56 4.58 5.90
C ARG A 282 17.76 3.99 6.63
N GLN A 283 17.46 3.10 7.57
CA GLN A 283 18.47 2.39 8.33
C GLN A 283 19.07 1.25 7.52
N ALA A 284 20.37 1.28 7.32
CA ALA A 284 21.15 0.12 6.94
C ALA A 284 21.90 -0.44 8.16
N ALA A 285 22.44 -1.64 8.06
CA ALA A 285 23.21 -2.25 9.14
C ALA A 285 24.45 -1.42 9.49
N GLU A 286 25.03 -0.76 8.50
CA GLU A 286 26.27 -0.01 8.60
C GLU A 286 26.04 1.44 9.05
N ARG A 287 24.96 2.06 8.60
CA ARG A 287 24.61 3.47 8.88
C ARG A 287 23.19 3.83 8.48
N VAL A 288 22.77 5.03 8.87
CA VAL A 288 21.59 5.68 8.30
C VAL A 288 21.96 6.28 6.94
N VAL A 289 21.07 6.12 5.95
CA VAL A 289 21.21 6.68 4.60
C VAL A 289 20.18 7.78 4.43
N GLU A 290 20.66 8.98 4.12
CA GLU A 290 19.82 10.17 3.90
C GLU A 290 19.36 10.24 2.43
N ALA A 291 18.10 10.64 2.23
CA ALA A 291 17.57 10.81 0.88
C ALA A 291 18.27 11.93 0.08
N SER A 292 18.92 12.86 0.78
CA SER A 292 19.69 13.97 0.20
C SER A 292 21.05 13.57 -0.36
N GLU A 293 21.53 12.35 -0.12
CA GLU A 293 22.82 11.87 -0.62
C GLU A 293 22.79 11.69 -2.14
N GLU A 294 23.86 12.11 -2.82
CA GLU A 294 23.93 12.10 -4.30
C GLU A 294 24.18 10.70 -4.89
N LYS A 295 24.81 9.81 -4.11
CA LYS A 295 25.09 8.45 -4.56
C LYS A 295 23.84 7.60 -4.50
N PHE A 296 23.59 6.87 -5.59
CA PHE A 296 22.45 5.96 -5.66
C PHE A 296 22.58 4.83 -4.62
N THR A 297 21.51 4.66 -3.86
CA THR A 297 21.26 3.45 -3.06
C THR A 297 19.79 3.07 -3.17
N GLY A 298 19.49 1.78 -3.11
CA GLY A 298 18.13 1.28 -3.11
C GLY A 298 18.07 -0.18 -2.68
N PHE A 299 16.89 -0.61 -2.24
CA PHE A 299 16.65 -1.98 -1.80
C PHE A 299 15.41 -2.60 -2.45
N VAL A 300 15.47 -3.90 -2.63
CA VAL A 300 14.37 -4.70 -3.18
C VAL A 300 13.41 -5.07 -2.05
N PHE A 301 12.15 -4.62 -2.14
CA PHE A 301 11.13 -4.98 -1.15
C PHE A 301 10.13 -6.00 -1.68
N LYS A 302 10.05 -6.17 -3.00
CA LYS A 302 9.07 -7.06 -3.66
C LYS A 302 9.64 -7.62 -4.95
N ILE A 303 9.25 -8.85 -5.28
CA ILE A 303 9.45 -9.46 -6.60
C ILE A 303 8.08 -9.94 -7.09
N GLN A 304 7.78 -9.68 -8.37
CA GLN A 304 6.55 -10.12 -9.01
C GLN A 304 6.86 -10.74 -10.37
N ALA A 305 6.40 -11.97 -10.60
CA ALA A 305 6.49 -12.62 -11.90
C ALA A 305 5.20 -12.47 -12.71
N ASN A 306 5.33 -12.62 -14.02
CA ASN A 306 4.23 -12.77 -14.97
C ASN A 306 3.15 -11.67 -14.88
N MET A 307 3.55 -10.43 -14.55
CA MET A 307 2.63 -9.28 -14.53
C MET A 307 2.03 -9.01 -15.91
N ASP A 308 2.74 -9.30 -17.00
CA ASP A 308 2.22 -9.31 -18.35
C ASP A 308 2.03 -10.77 -18.81
N PRO A 309 0.78 -11.23 -19.09
CA PRO A 309 0.52 -12.59 -19.56
C PRO A 309 1.25 -12.95 -20.88
N LYS A 310 1.60 -11.92 -21.68
CA LYS A 310 2.31 -12.09 -22.96
C LYS A 310 3.82 -12.24 -22.80
N HIS A 311 4.35 -11.68 -21.69
CA HIS A 311 5.78 -11.67 -21.39
C HIS A 311 5.99 -12.35 -20.04
N ARG A 312 6.62 -13.53 -20.04
CA ARG A 312 7.01 -14.26 -18.82
C ARG A 312 8.20 -13.59 -18.18
N ASP A 313 8.00 -12.36 -17.69
CA ASP A 313 9.01 -11.56 -17.04
C ASP A 313 8.88 -11.62 -15.50
N ARG A 314 9.96 -11.31 -14.82
CA ARG A 314 9.98 -11.07 -13.38
C ARG A 314 10.51 -9.66 -13.14
N ILE A 315 9.83 -8.94 -12.28
CA ILE A 315 10.22 -7.58 -11.91
C ILE A 315 10.56 -7.55 -10.43
N ALA A 316 11.74 -7.06 -10.11
CA ALA A 316 12.13 -6.71 -8.74
C ALA A 316 11.84 -5.23 -8.50
N PHE A 317 10.99 -4.94 -7.53
CA PHE A 317 10.63 -3.58 -7.15
C PHE A 317 11.67 -3.03 -6.18
N VAL A 318 12.34 -1.97 -6.60
CA VAL A 318 13.39 -1.30 -5.85
C VAL A 318 12.89 0.04 -5.36
N ARG A 319 12.91 0.26 -4.04
CA ARG A 319 12.79 1.60 -3.45
C ARG A 319 14.13 2.30 -3.56
N ILE A 320 14.16 3.46 -4.22
CA ILE A 320 15.33 4.33 -4.22
C ILE A 320 15.38 5.08 -2.89
N VAL A 321 16.48 4.93 -2.15
CA VAL A 321 16.68 5.58 -0.86
C VAL A 321 17.43 6.89 -1.02
N SER A 322 18.49 6.91 -1.84
CA SER A 322 19.29 8.09 -2.13
C SER A 322 19.76 8.12 -3.59
N GLY A 323 20.17 9.27 -4.04
CA GLY A 323 20.73 9.48 -5.37
C GLY A 323 19.71 9.38 -6.50
N THR A 324 20.25 9.31 -7.70
CA THR A 324 19.47 9.30 -8.94
C THR A 324 19.78 8.04 -9.73
N TYR A 325 18.74 7.33 -10.13
CA TYR A 325 18.82 6.33 -11.17
C TYR A 325 18.89 7.03 -12.54
N LYS A 326 19.82 6.61 -13.38
CA LYS A 326 19.87 6.97 -14.81
C LYS A 326 19.97 5.71 -15.64
N GLN A 327 19.24 5.68 -16.74
CA GLN A 327 19.26 4.54 -17.66
C GLN A 327 20.67 4.14 -18.05
N GLY A 328 20.98 2.84 -17.98
CA GLY A 328 22.28 2.30 -18.33
C GLY A 328 23.37 2.49 -17.26
N MET A 329 23.02 3.01 -16.07
CA MET A 329 24.00 3.14 -15.01
C MET A 329 24.47 1.79 -14.49
N LYS A 330 25.71 1.77 -13.98
CA LYS A 330 26.27 0.61 -13.30
C LYS A 330 26.05 0.72 -11.80
N MET A 331 25.59 -0.37 -11.20
CA MET A 331 25.36 -0.47 -9.76
C MET A 331 26.05 -1.71 -9.19
N ASN A 332 26.45 -1.64 -7.95
CA ASN A 332 26.92 -2.81 -7.21
C ASN A 332 25.71 -3.57 -6.65
N HIS A 333 25.55 -4.81 -7.01
CA HIS A 333 24.65 -5.75 -6.36
C HIS A 333 25.37 -6.29 -5.12
N VAL A 334 25.06 -5.73 -3.97
CA VAL A 334 25.88 -5.90 -2.74
C VAL A 334 25.99 -7.37 -2.34
N ARG A 335 24.88 -8.11 -2.26
CA ARG A 335 24.88 -9.53 -1.86
C ARG A 335 25.75 -10.40 -2.75
N LEU A 336 25.80 -10.13 -4.06
CA LEU A 336 26.59 -10.91 -5.00
C LEU A 336 28.02 -10.40 -5.14
N GLY A 337 28.36 -9.22 -4.58
CA GLY A 337 29.66 -8.59 -4.74
C GLY A 337 30.00 -8.26 -6.21
N LYS A 338 29.01 -8.04 -7.05
CA LYS A 338 29.17 -7.84 -8.49
C LYS A 338 28.59 -6.53 -8.96
N GLN A 339 29.27 -5.90 -9.90
CA GLN A 339 28.74 -4.76 -10.63
C GLN A 339 27.79 -5.26 -11.74
N VAL A 340 26.59 -4.69 -11.79
CA VAL A 340 25.57 -4.97 -12.80
C VAL A 340 25.22 -3.69 -13.56
N ASN A 341 24.92 -3.83 -14.83
CA ASN A 341 24.45 -2.73 -15.66
C ASN A 341 22.93 -2.78 -15.73
N ILE A 342 22.26 -1.69 -15.33
CA ILE A 342 20.81 -1.58 -15.37
C ILE A 342 20.41 -0.80 -16.61
N SER A 343 20.20 -1.53 -17.72
CA SER A 343 19.83 -0.94 -19.01
C SER A 343 18.36 -0.53 -19.09
N ASP A 344 17.48 -1.30 -18.44
CA ASP A 344 16.04 -1.20 -18.61
C ASP A 344 15.33 -1.31 -17.25
N ALA A 345 15.24 -0.19 -16.53
CA ALA A 345 14.31 -0.09 -15.41
C ALA A 345 12.94 0.40 -15.92
N VAL A 346 11.89 0.03 -15.22
CA VAL A 346 10.52 0.45 -15.52
C VAL A 346 9.93 1.25 -14.35
N THR A 347 9.08 2.21 -14.68
CA THR A 347 8.16 2.89 -13.76
C THR A 347 6.74 2.42 -14.03
N PHE A 348 5.85 2.67 -13.08
CA PHE A 348 4.47 2.15 -13.09
C PHE A 348 3.49 3.33 -13.12
N MET A 349 2.96 3.63 -14.29
CA MET A 349 2.01 4.72 -14.51
C MET A 349 0.59 4.14 -14.56
N ALA A 350 -0.16 4.21 -13.47
CA ALA A 350 -1.58 3.77 -13.40
C ALA A 350 -1.86 2.38 -14.01
N GLY A 351 -0.95 1.43 -13.79
CA GLY A 351 -1.05 0.07 -14.32
C GLY A 351 -0.34 -0.17 -15.65
N ASP A 352 0.12 0.87 -16.32
CA ASP A 352 0.99 0.75 -17.50
C ASP A 352 2.47 0.87 -17.10
N ARG A 353 3.32 0.13 -17.78
CA ARG A 353 4.77 0.21 -17.58
C ARG A 353 5.37 1.18 -18.57
N ALA A 354 6.16 2.10 -18.06
CA ALA A 354 6.98 2.98 -18.88
C ALA A 354 8.47 2.72 -18.58
N ARG A 355 9.32 2.89 -19.58
CA ARG A 355 10.77 2.82 -19.38
C ARG A 355 11.19 4.02 -18.54
N ALA A 356 11.96 3.75 -17.48
CA ALA A 356 12.51 4.80 -16.64
C ALA A 356 13.79 5.33 -17.25
N GLU A 357 13.82 6.59 -17.66
CA GLU A 357 15.03 7.28 -18.08
C GLU A 357 15.81 7.78 -16.88
N GLU A 358 15.10 8.35 -15.90
CA GLU A 358 15.62 8.88 -14.65
C GLU A 358 14.61 8.64 -13.52
N ALA A 359 15.10 8.39 -12.29
CA ALA A 359 14.29 8.30 -11.08
C ALA A 359 15.12 8.72 -9.87
N PHE A 360 14.45 9.22 -8.83
CA PHE A 360 15.09 9.87 -7.69
C PHE A 360 14.75 9.16 -6.38
N ALA A 361 15.45 9.54 -5.31
CA ALA A 361 15.10 9.07 -3.97
C ALA A 361 13.61 9.28 -3.70
N GLY A 362 12.95 8.25 -3.18
CA GLY A 362 11.50 8.20 -3.01
C GLY A 362 10.77 7.41 -4.09
N ASP A 363 11.28 7.37 -5.31
CA ASP A 363 10.65 6.63 -6.39
C ASP A 363 10.83 5.12 -6.23
N ILE A 364 9.93 4.39 -6.86
CA ILE A 364 10.00 2.94 -6.99
C ILE A 364 10.20 2.59 -8.45
N ILE A 365 11.26 1.83 -8.72
CA ILE A 365 11.54 1.32 -10.06
C ILE A 365 11.49 -0.20 -10.08
N GLY A 366 11.11 -0.75 -11.21
CA GLY A 366 11.16 -2.19 -11.47
C GLY A 366 12.41 -2.57 -12.25
N LEU A 367 13.17 -3.54 -11.74
CA LEU A 367 14.30 -4.12 -12.44
C LEU A 367 13.91 -5.50 -13.00
N HIS A 368 14.28 -5.77 -14.26
CA HIS A 368 14.10 -7.11 -14.82
C HIS A 368 14.96 -8.12 -14.07
N ASN A 369 14.31 -9.13 -13.49
CA ASN A 369 14.97 -10.16 -12.69
C ASN A 369 15.08 -11.47 -13.47
N HIS A 370 16.30 -11.88 -13.80
CA HIS A 370 16.59 -13.15 -14.44
C HIS A 370 16.83 -14.30 -13.44
N GLY A 371 16.39 -14.16 -12.18
CA GLY A 371 16.51 -15.17 -11.13
C GLY A 371 17.69 -14.96 -10.19
N THR A 372 18.35 -13.81 -10.24
CA THR A 372 19.51 -13.49 -9.38
C THR A 372 19.17 -12.51 -8.27
N ILE A 373 18.15 -11.65 -8.47
CA ILE A 373 17.72 -10.65 -7.49
C ILE A 373 16.77 -11.30 -6.49
N GLN A 374 16.97 -11.02 -5.21
CA GLN A 374 16.15 -11.50 -4.10
C GLN A 374 15.56 -10.31 -3.33
N ILE A 375 14.46 -10.57 -2.61
CA ILE A 375 13.91 -9.61 -1.65
C ILE A 375 14.96 -9.31 -0.59
N GLY A 376 15.17 -8.03 -0.26
CA GLY A 376 16.20 -7.56 0.64
C GLY A 376 17.54 -7.24 -0.02
N ASP A 377 17.71 -7.53 -1.31
CA ASP A 377 18.93 -7.14 -2.04
C ASP A 377 19.08 -5.62 -2.09
N THR A 378 20.33 -5.18 -1.96
CA THR A 378 20.71 -3.78 -2.01
C THR A 378 21.53 -3.49 -3.26
N PHE A 379 21.23 -2.38 -3.92
CA PHE A 379 21.97 -1.84 -5.06
C PHE A 379 22.55 -0.48 -4.69
N THR A 380 23.84 -0.26 -4.96
CA THR A 380 24.56 0.97 -4.59
C THR A 380 25.52 1.44 -5.67
N GLN A 381 25.94 2.70 -5.57
CA GLN A 381 27.07 3.24 -6.32
C GLN A 381 28.37 3.16 -5.49
N GLY A 382 28.86 1.94 -5.26
CA GLY A 382 30.21 1.70 -4.73
C GLY A 382 30.31 1.43 -3.24
N GLU A 383 29.25 1.64 -2.46
CA GLU A 383 29.22 1.40 -1.03
C GLU A 383 28.62 0.01 -0.72
N THR A 384 29.11 -0.64 0.33
CA THR A 384 28.53 -1.91 0.81
C THR A 384 27.57 -1.61 1.94
N LEU A 385 26.27 -1.68 1.66
CA LEU A 385 25.19 -1.42 2.60
C LEU A 385 24.18 -2.57 2.57
N LYS A 386 23.58 -2.85 3.73
CA LYS A 386 22.46 -3.78 3.87
C LYS A 386 21.31 -3.08 4.58
N PHE A 387 20.26 -2.71 3.85
CA PHE A 387 19.07 -2.13 4.46
C PHE A 387 18.38 -3.14 5.37
N THR A 388 17.90 -2.65 6.53
CA THR A 388 17.30 -3.46 7.59
C THR A 388 15.79 -3.30 7.65
N GLY A 389 15.11 -4.14 8.44
CA GLY A 389 13.68 -4.05 8.71
C GLY A 389 12.77 -4.58 7.61
N ILE A 390 13.30 -5.30 6.62
CA ILE A 390 12.48 -6.04 5.65
C ILE A 390 12.09 -7.37 6.31
N PRO A 391 10.78 -7.62 6.57
CA PRO A 391 10.37 -8.80 7.32
C PRO A 391 10.48 -10.08 6.50
N ASN A 392 10.86 -11.15 7.17
CA ASN A 392 10.76 -12.52 6.69
C ASN A 392 9.91 -13.31 7.66
N PHE A 393 8.81 -13.88 7.18
CA PHE A 393 7.90 -14.66 7.99
C PHE A 393 8.25 -16.16 7.92
N ALA A 394 8.20 -16.83 9.06
CA ALA A 394 8.19 -18.29 9.07
C ALA A 394 6.78 -18.78 8.67
N PRO A 395 6.66 -19.81 7.84
CA PRO A 395 5.35 -20.36 7.52
C PRO A 395 4.72 -21.03 8.74
N GLU A 396 3.40 -20.87 8.84
CA GLU A 396 2.58 -21.45 9.91
C GLU A 396 1.83 -22.71 9.44
N LEU A 397 1.57 -22.79 8.14
CA LEU A 397 0.82 -23.86 7.51
C LEU A 397 1.69 -24.57 6.47
N PHE A 398 1.58 -25.90 6.42
CA PHE A 398 2.34 -26.73 5.49
C PHE A 398 1.43 -27.64 4.71
N ARG A 399 1.66 -27.78 3.39
CA ARG A 399 0.93 -28.69 2.50
C ARG A 399 1.89 -29.34 1.52
N ARG A 400 1.65 -30.61 1.21
CA ARG A 400 2.34 -31.31 0.13
C ARG A 400 1.65 -30.99 -1.19
N ILE A 401 2.42 -30.63 -2.20
CA ILE A 401 1.91 -30.43 -3.56
C ILE A 401 2.03 -31.74 -4.34
N ARG A 402 0.92 -32.16 -4.94
CA ARG A 402 0.81 -33.31 -5.83
C ARG A 402 0.43 -32.90 -7.24
N LEU A 403 1.11 -33.47 -8.21
CA LEU A 403 0.76 -33.33 -9.63
C LEU A 403 -0.40 -34.25 -10.01
N ARG A 404 -1.34 -33.76 -10.81
CA ARG A 404 -2.28 -34.60 -11.51
C ARG A 404 -1.65 -35.29 -12.73
N ASP A 405 -0.76 -34.57 -13.45
CA ASP A 405 -0.04 -35.09 -14.62
C ASP A 405 1.48 -35.18 -14.29
N PRO A 406 2.00 -36.42 -14.12
CA PRO A 406 3.43 -36.61 -13.77
C PRO A 406 4.42 -36.04 -14.80
N LEU A 407 3.99 -35.83 -16.05
CA LEU A 407 4.87 -35.31 -17.11
C LEU A 407 5.21 -33.81 -16.90
N LYS A 408 4.46 -33.13 -16.06
CA LYS A 408 4.65 -31.68 -15.77
C LYS A 408 5.53 -31.39 -14.57
N GLN A 409 6.33 -32.34 -14.10
CA GLN A 409 7.21 -32.18 -12.94
C GLN A 409 8.17 -30.98 -13.04
N LYS A 410 8.76 -30.77 -14.23
CA LYS A 410 9.69 -29.65 -14.47
C LYS A 410 8.98 -28.29 -14.38
N GLN A 411 7.77 -28.21 -14.95
CA GLN A 411 6.94 -27.01 -14.92
C GLN A 411 6.49 -26.69 -13.50
N LEU A 412 6.06 -27.71 -12.73
CA LEU A 412 5.71 -27.56 -11.32
C LEU A 412 6.88 -26.96 -10.54
N LEU A 413 8.06 -27.59 -10.66
CA LEU A 413 9.23 -27.16 -9.95
C LEU A 413 9.61 -25.72 -10.28
N LYS A 414 9.58 -25.37 -11.59
CA LYS A 414 9.84 -24.02 -12.05
C LYS A 414 8.84 -23.03 -11.45
N GLY A 415 7.55 -23.36 -11.47
CA GLY A 415 6.49 -22.51 -10.92
C GLY A 415 6.66 -22.30 -9.41
N LEU A 416 6.88 -23.38 -8.67
CA LEU A 416 7.07 -23.27 -7.21
C LEU A 416 8.31 -22.46 -6.82
N VAL A 417 9.43 -22.65 -7.53
CA VAL A 417 10.64 -21.85 -7.27
C VAL A 417 10.36 -20.37 -7.53
N GLN A 418 9.69 -20.03 -8.62
CA GLN A 418 9.38 -18.64 -8.94
C GLN A 418 8.42 -18.00 -7.94
N LEU A 419 7.36 -18.73 -7.52
CA LEU A 419 6.43 -18.27 -6.49
C LEU A 419 7.10 -18.10 -5.11
N SER A 420 8.10 -18.94 -4.81
CA SER A 420 8.90 -18.81 -3.60
C SER A 420 9.83 -17.59 -3.65
N GLU A 421 10.44 -17.31 -4.80
CA GLU A 421 11.29 -16.12 -5.01
C GLU A 421 10.48 -14.80 -4.90
N GLU A 422 9.21 -14.83 -5.24
CA GLU A 422 8.29 -13.72 -5.03
C GLU A 422 7.91 -13.53 -3.55
N GLY A 423 8.19 -14.52 -2.71
CA GLY A 423 7.77 -14.54 -1.31
C GLY A 423 6.28 -14.89 -1.13
N ALA A 424 5.61 -15.39 -2.15
CA ALA A 424 4.22 -15.84 -2.05
C ALA A 424 4.06 -17.04 -1.14
N VAL A 425 5.05 -17.93 -1.15
CA VAL A 425 5.15 -19.14 -0.31
C VAL A 425 6.61 -19.53 -0.13
N GLN A 426 6.87 -20.45 0.80
CA GLN A 426 8.18 -21.10 0.94
C GLN A 426 8.10 -22.55 0.45
N VAL A 427 9.15 -23.02 -0.21
CA VAL A 427 9.19 -24.36 -0.80
C VAL A 427 10.28 -25.17 -0.12
N PHE A 428 9.90 -26.34 0.43
CA PHE A 428 10.78 -27.25 1.14
C PHE A 428 10.88 -28.57 0.38
N ARG A 429 12.08 -29.13 0.35
CA ARG A 429 12.37 -30.48 -0.18
C ARG A 429 12.98 -31.31 0.92
N PRO A 430 12.22 -32.28 1.48
CA PRO A 430 12.79 -33.19 2.45
C PRO A 430 13.97 -33.96 1.87
N LEU A 431 15.02 -34.17 2.64
CA LEU A 431 16.19 -34.96 2.21
C LEU A 431 15.88 -36.45 2.06
N GLN A 432 14.84 -36.92 2.74
CA GLN A 432 14.49 -38.36 2.82
C GLN A 432 13.59 -38.81 1.65
N ASN A 433 12.95 -37.91 0.92
CA ASN A 433 12.05 -38.23 -0.15
C ASN A 433 11.98 -37.11 -1.22
N ASN A 434 11.24 -37.32 -2.30
CA ASN A 434 11.07 -36.35 -3.38
C ASN A 434 9.81 -35.50 -3.24
N ASP A 435 9.23 -35.40 -2.05
CA ASP A 435 8.06 -34.57 -1.82
C ASP A 435 8.39 -33.08 -2.02
N LEU A 436 7.40 -32.34 -2.46
CA LEU A 436 7.46 -30.88 -2.48
C LEU A 436 6.47 -30.37 -1.43
N ILE A 437 6.98 -29.75 -0.39
CA ILE A 437 6.18 -29.17 0.69
C ILE A 437 6.18 -27.67 0.51
N VAL A 438 5.00 -27.06 0.54
CA VAL A 438 4.80 -25.63 0.49
C VAL A 438 4.39 -25.15 1.86
N GLY A 439 5.09 -24.13 2.35
CA GLY A 439 4.78 -23.42 3.59
C GLY A 439 4.18 -22.05 3.28
N ALA A 440 3.14 -21.69 4.02
CA ALA A 440 2.43 -20.42 3.89
C ALA A 440 2.04 -19.87 5.26
N VAL A 441 1.75 -18.58 5.33
CA VAL A 441 1.22 -17.92 6.54
C VAL A 441 -0.28 -18.14 6.64
N GLY A 442 -1.00 -18.11 5.52
CA GLY A 442 -2.45 -18.27 5.46
C GLY A 442 -2.95 -19.26 4.44
N VAL A 443 -4.19 -19.73 4.61
CA VAL A 443 -4.78 -20.77 3.77
C VAL A 443 -4.98 -20.31 2.33
N LEU A 444 -5.39 -19.06 2.11
CA LEU A 444 -5.62 -18.52 0.76
C LEU A 444 -4.36 -18.50 -0.10
N GLN A 445 -3.17 -18.45 0.50
CA GLN A 445 -1.92 -18.52 -0.27
C GLN A 445 -1.80 -19.85 -1.04
N PHE A 446 -2.28 -20.97 -0.50
CA PHE A 446 -2.31 -22.24 -1.23
C PHE A 446 -3.24 -22.19 -2.44
N ASP A 447 -4.42 -21.58 -2.30
CA ASP A 447 -5.37 -21.41 -3.41
C ASP A 447 -4.75 -20.55 -4.52
N VAL A 448 -4.08 -19.46 -4.13
CA VAL A 448 -3.34 -18.58 -5.05
C VAL A 448 -2.27 -19.37 -5.80
N VAL A 449 -1.47 -20.17 -5.09
CA VAL A 449 -0.41 -20.99 -5.69
C VAL A 449 -0.98 -21.96 -6.70
N VAL A 450 -2.04 -22.69 -6.37
CA VAL A 450 -2.67 -23.66 -7.28
C VAL A 450 -3.27 -22.97 -8.50
N SER A 451 -3.96 -21.84 -8.30
CA SER A 451 -4.53 -21.03 -9.39
C SER A 451 -3.43 -20.51 -10.33
N ARG A 452 -2.34 -19.97 -9.79
CA ARG A 452 -1.21 -19.47 -10.58
C ARG A 452 -0.42 -20.57 -11.27
N LEU A 453 -0.24 -21.73 -10.63
CA LEU A 453 0.36 -22.90 -11.29
C LEU A 453 -0.47 -23.33 -12.51
N LYS A 454 -1.79 -23.27 -12.42
CA LYS A 454 -2.67 -23.59 -13.54
C LYS A 454 -2.64 -22.53 -14.64
N SER A 455 -2.83 -21.25 -14.31
CA SER A 455 -2.95 -20.16 -15.29
C SER A 455 -1.61 -19.79 -15.92
N GLU A 456 -0.52 -19.72 -15.15
CA GLU A 456 0.77 -19.24 -15.63
C GLU A 456 1.71 -20.34 -16.12
N TYR A 457 1.64 -21.53 -15.51
CA TYR A 457 2.55 -22.65 -15.81
C TYR A 457 1.88 -23.84 -16.49
N ASN A 458 0.54 -23.78 -16.67
CA ASN A 458 -0.26 -24.87 -17.21
C ASN A 458 -0.07 -26.18 -16.43
N VAL A 459 -0.03 -26.10 -15.10
CA VAL A 459 0.16 -27.22 -14.19
C VAL A 459 -1.07 -27.37 -13.31
N GLU A 460 -1.75 -28.51 -13.42
CA GLU A 460 -2.80 -28.86 -12.48
C GLU A 460 -2.19 -29.58 -11.28
N ALA A 461 -2.24 -28.93 -10.13
CA ALA A 461 -1.76 -29.44 -8.87
C ALA A 461 -2.86 -29.45 -7.82
N ILE A 462 -2.74 -30.32 -6.86
CA ILE A 462 -3.56 -30.37 -5.64
C ILE A 462 -2.63 -30.34 -4.43
N TYR A 463 -3.14 -29.91 -3.30
CA TYR A 463 -2.38 -29.96 -2.05
C TYR A 463 -3.01 -30.92 -1.04
N GLU A 464 -2.17 -31.59 -0.26
CA GLU A 464 -2.52 -32.54 0.78
C GLU A 464 -1.96 -32.09 2.12
N GLY A 465 -2.64 -32.46 3.21
CA GLY A 465 -2.12 -32.26 4.57
C GLY A 465 -0.81 -33.01 4.80
N VAL A 466 0.08 -32.43 5.57
CA VAL A 466 1.30 -33.05 6.05
C VAL A 466 1.44 -32.88 7.55
N ASN A 467 2.11 -33.81 8.20
CA ASN A 467 2.37 -33.72 9.64
C ASN A 467 3.68 -32.92 9.89
N VAL A 468 3.65 -31.65 9.54
CA VAL A 468 4.74 -30.68 9.78
C VAL A 468 4.12 -29.49 10.48
N ALA A 469 4.65 -29.16 11.67
CA ALA A 469 4.13 -28.05 12.48
C ALA A 469 4.95 -26.76 12.35
N THR A 470 6.24 -26.86 11.99
CA THR A 470 7.13 -25.69 11.92
C THR A 470 8.33 -25.96 11.00
N ALA A 471 8.94 -24.89 10.49
CA ALA A 471 10.25 -24.90 9.86
C ALA A 471 11.19 -23.96 10.62
N ARG A 472 12.43 -24.38 10.80
CA ARG A 472 13.46 -23.61 11.50
C ARG A 472 14.75 -23.64 10.70
N TRP A 473 15.44 -22.51 10.63
CA TRP A 473 16.82 -22.45 10.22
C TRP A 473 17.69 -22.79 11.44
N VAL A 474 18.66 -23.66 11.24
CA VAL A 474 19.58 -24.08 12.31
C VAL A 474 20.96 -23.53 11.99
N GLU A 475 21.53 -22.80 12.94
CA GLU A 475 22.93 -22.39 12.93
C GLU A 475 23.72 -23.33 13.82
N CYS A 476 24.85 -23.84 13.33
CA CYS A 476 25.70 -24.76 14.06
C CYS A 476 27.17 -24.43 13.78
N ASP A 477 27.97 -24.33 14.84
CA ASP A 477 29.42 -24.09 14.76
C ASP A 477 30.17 -25.26 14.11
N ASP A 478 29.62 -26.46 14.17
CA ASP A 478 30.20 -27.68 13.61
C ASP A 478 29.20 -28.35 12.64
N VAL A 479 29.23 -27.91 11.41
CA VAL A 479 28.35 -28.41 10.33
C VAL A 479 28.46 -29.90 10.12
N LYS A 480 29.69 -30.50 10.29
CA LYS A 480 29.90 -31.94 10.14
C LYS A 480 29.25 -32.81 11.22
N LYS A 481 29.00 -32.24 12.39
CA LYS A 481 28.24 -32.91 13.44
C LYS A 481 26.75 -32.74 13.29
N PHE A 482 26.33 -31.72 12.54
CA PHE A 482 24.91 -31.46 12.30
C PHE A 482 24.37 -32.35 11.16
N GLU A 483 25.15 -32.59 10.10
CA GLU A 483 24.81 -33.54 9.03
C GLU A 483 24.88 -34.99 9.51
#